data_271acddd2d21007114b022ac641602bc
#
_entry.id   271acddd2d21007114b022ac641602bc
#
_cell.length_a   1.000
_cell.length_b   1.000
_cell.length_c   1.000
_cell.angle_alpha   90.00
_cell.angle_beta   90.00
_cell.angle_gamma   90.00
#
_symmetry.space_group_name_H-M   'P 1'
#
loop_
_entity.id
_entity.type
_entity.pdbx_description
1 polymer ?
#
loop_
_entity_poly.entity_id
_entity_poly.type
_entity_poly.pdbx_seq_one_letter_code
_entity_poly.pdbx_strand_id
1 'polypeptide(L)'
;VSPDRTPPRLVNRLGRDCIEAIFDFETKVGRGDGVLRLVADSNAQNGGQYKAWVISTSLQELRGFEETIGKNRPSGAAYSRNFGGDNWEDARRKAVLYEDKDPTVLVVGGAQAGLSIAARLNQIGVDTLVVEKWPRIGDSWRERYHSLALHNSIHVNNLPYMPFPPT
;
A
#
# COMPACT_ATOMS: atom_id res chain seq x y z
N VAL A 1 11.36 -17.67 -6.86
CA VAL A 1 11.97 -16.74 -5.90
C VAL A 1 12.64 -15.65 -6.72
N SER A 2 12.24 -14.41 -6.55
CA SER A 2 12.86 -13.27 -7.23
C SER A 2 14.31 -13.13 -6.80
N PRO A 3 15.27 -12.85 -7.70
CA PRO A 3 16.69 -12.65 -7.34
C PRO A 3 16.90 -11.48 -6.38
N ASP A 4 15.97 -10.54 -6.34
CA ASP A 4 16.02 -9.36 -5.45
C ASP A 4 15.40 -9.60 -4.07
N ARG A 5 14.88 -10.79 -3.80
CA ARG A 5 14.28 -11.18 -2.52
C ARG A 5 15.26 -11.97 -1.67
N THR A 6 15.05 -11.91 -0.35
CA THR A 6 15.78 -12.75 0.60
C THR A 6 15.62 -14.22 0.22
N PRO A 7 16.71 -14.99 0.04
CA PRO A 7 16.63 -16.38 -0.31
C PRO A 7 15.91 -17.22 0.77
N PRO A 8 15.35 -18.37 0.41
CA PRO A 8 14.80 -19.31 1.39
C PRO A 8 15.83 -19.65 2.48
N ARG A 9 15.38 -19.65 3.73
CA ARG A 9 16.26 -19.86 4.89
C ARG A 9 15.60 -20.73 5.95
N LEU A 10 16.41 -21.48 6.68
CA LEU A 10 15.97 -22.18 7.88
C LEU A 10 15.85 -21.18 9.04
N VAL A 11 14.70 -21.15 9.68
CA VAL A 11 14.41 -20.29 10.82
C VAL A 11 13.61 -21.04 11.88
N ASN A 12 13.75 -20.61 13.13
CA ASN A 12 12.86 -21.07 14.20
C ASN A 12 11.73 -20.05 14.40
N ARG A 13 10.50 -20.52 14.32
CA ARG A 13 9.30 -19.72 14.57
C ARG A 13 8.42 -20.41 15.59
N LEU A 14 8.18 -19.77 16.72
CA LEU A 14 7.38 -20.29 17.82
C LEU A 14 7.83 -21.71 18.27
N GLY A 15 9.15 -21.90 18.39
CA GLY A 15 9.73 -23.17 18.78
C GLY A 15 9.76 -24.25 17.69
N ARG A 16 9.41 -23.95 16.46
CA ARG A 16 9.38 -24.87 15.32
C ARG A 16 10.36 -24.45 14.25
N ASP A 17 11.21 -25.37 13.84
CA ASP A 17 12.10 -25.16 12.70
C ASP A 17 11.32 -25.29 11.41
N CYS A 18 11.47 -24.29 10.54
CA CYS A 18 10.81 -24.22 9.25
C CYS A 18 11.69 -23.56 8.19
N ILE A 19 11.47 -23.91 6.94
CA ILE A 19 12.02 -23.17 5.80
C ILE A 19 11.08 -22.02 5.51
N GLU A 20 11.57 -20.80 5.66
CA GLU A 20 10.83 -19.58 5.33
C GLU A 20 11.29 -19.05 3.97
N ALA A 21 10.34 -18.82 3.06
CA ALA A 21 10.58 -18.27 1.74
C ALA A 21 9.64 -17.11 1.47
N ILE A 22 10.16 -16.07 0.83
CA ILE A 22 9.37 -14.99 0.25
C ILE A 22 9.28 -15.27 -1.25
N PHE A 23 8.08 -15.17 -1.81
CA PHE A 23 7.86 -15.46 -3.22
C PHE A 23 6.95 -14.41 -3.86
N ASP A 24 7.14 -14.21 -5.16
CA ASP A 24 6.25 -13.43 -6.00
C ASP A 24 5.34 -14.38 -6.79
N PHE A 25 4.13 -13.96 -7.07
CA PHE A 25 3.20 -14.71 -7.90
C PHE A 25 2.42 -13.81 -8.85
N GLU A 26 1.99 -14.38 -9.94
CA GLU A 26 1.13 -13.73 -10.92
C GLU A 26 -0.18 -14.51 -11.09
N THR A 27 -1.23 -13.75 -11.34
CA THR A 27 -2.56 -14.25 -11.68
C THR A 27 -3.03 -13.60 -12.98
N LYS A 28 -4.21 -14.02 -13.46
CA LYS A 28 -4.84 -13.38 -14.63
C LYS A 28 -5.17 -11.92 -14.40
N VAL A 29 -5.43 -11.52 -13.14
CA VAL A 29 -5.94 -10.18 -12.79
C VAL A 29 -4.90 -9.30 -12.11
N GLY A 30 -3.76 -9.85 -11.69
CA GLY A 30 -2.75 -9.05 -11.00
C GLY A 30 -1.55 -9.85 -10.57
N ARG A 31 -0.66 -9.18 -9.87
CA ARG A 31 0.52 -9.79 -9.25
C ARG A 31 0.58 -9.50 -7.76
N GLY A 32 1.27 -10.35 -7.04
CA GLY A 32 1.41 -10.23 -5.61
C GLY A 32 2.67 -10.89 -5.09
N ASP A 33 2.84 -10.80 -3.80
CA ASP A 33 3.89 -11.49 -3.06
C ASP A 33 3.31 -12.31 -1.91
N GLY A 34 4.16 -13.15 -1.34
CA GLY A 34 3.74 -13.99 -0.25
C GLY A 34 4.90 -14.51 0.59
N VAL A 35 4.54 -15.04 1.74
CA VAL A 35 5.42 -15.76 2.64
C VAL A 35 4.95 -17.20 2.76
N LEU A 36 5.86 -18.13 2.54
CA LEU A 36 5.64 -19.56 2.71
C LEU A 36 6.54 -20.09 3.82
N ARG A 37 5.97 -20.82 4.76
CA ARG A 37 6.71 -21.58 5.75
C ARG A 37 6.43 -23.06 5.59
N LEU A 38 7.49 -23.80 5.38
CA LEU A 38 7.46 -25.26 5.21
C LEU A 38 8.04 -25.94 6.45
N VAL A 39 7.37 -26.97 6.91
CA VAL A 39 7.85 -27.84 7.99
C VAL A 39 8.04 -29.26 7.45
N ALA A 40 8.97 -30.02 8.04
CA ALA A 40 9.13 -31.43 7.70
C ALA A 40 7.82 -32.21 7.94
N ASP A 41 7.45 -33.03 6.98
CA ASP A 41 6.27 -33.90 7.12
C ASP A 41 6.66 -35.20 7.84
N SER A 42 6.24 -35.27 9.11
CA SER A 42 6.48 -36.46 9.94
C SER A 42 5.79 -37.74 9.45
N ASN A 43 4.82 -37.62 8.55
CA ASN A 43 4.07 -38.73 7.98
C ASN A 43 4.60 -39.21 6.62
N ALA A 44 5.65 -38.55 6.11
CA ALA A 44 6.22 -38.95 4.83
C ALA A 44 6.98 -40.27 4.94
N GLN A 45 6.55 -41.26 4.19
CA GLN A 45 7.17 -42.59 4.20
C GLN A 45 8.64 -42.62 3.72
N ASN A 46 9.10 -41.58 3.05
CA ASN A 46 10.43 -41.48 2.43
C ASN A 46 11.23 -40.29 2.89
N GLY A 47 11.20 -39.89 4.11
CA GLY A 47 12.04 -38.80 4.67
C GLY A 47 12.38 -37.61 3.73
N GLY A 48 12.31 -36.40 4.19
CA GLY A 48 12.67 -35.21 3.38
C GLY A 48 11.53 -34.55 2.61
N GLN A 49 10.29 -34.94 2.83
CA GLN A 49 9.14 -34.21 2.33
C GLN A 49 8.78 -33.07 3.28
N TYR A 50 8.36 -31.95 2.71
CA TYR A 50 7.92 -30.77 3.43
C TYR A 50 6.48 -30.46 3.09
N LYS A 51 5.75 -29.92 4.07
CA LYS A 51 4.39 -29.42 3.90
C LYS A 51 4.30 -27.95 4.29
N ALA A 52 3.38 -27.22 3.67
CA ALA A 52 3.09 -25.86 4.07
C ALA A 52 2.47 -25.84 5.47
N TRP A 53 3.11 -25.08 6.36
CA TRP A 53 2.58 -24.77 7.70
C TRP A 53 1.84 -23.44 7.68
N VAL A 54 2.43 -22.44 7.01
CA VAL A 54 1.85 -21.11 6.83
C VAL A 54 2.04 -20.71 5.38
N ILE A 55 1.00 -20.17 4.79
CA ILE A 55 1.07 -19.43 3.53
C ILE A 55 0.30 -18.12 3.71
N SER A 56 0.92 -17.03 3.32
CA SER A 56 0.30 -15.71 3.27
C SER A 56 0.54 -15.13 1.89
N THR A 57 -0.49 -14.56 1.30
CA THR A 57 -0.40 -13.89 0.00
C THR A 57 -1.00 -12.50 0.10
N SER A 58 -0.40 -11.55 -0.60
CA SER A 58 -0.85 -10.16 -0.67
C SER A 58 -0.87 -9.71 -2.12
N LEU A 59 -2.01 -9.22 -2.60
CA LEU A 59 -2.10 -8.61 -3.91
C LEU A 59 -1.38 -7.25 -3.85
N GLN A 60 -0.44 -7.05 -4.76
CA GLN A 60 0.35 -5.82 -4.85
C GLN A 60 -0.11 -4.91 -5.99
N GLU A 61 -0.58 -5.49 -7.07
CA GLU A 61 -0.92 -4.72 -8.27
C GLU A 61 -2.04 -5.41 -9.06
N LEU A 62 -3.00 -4.64 -9.55
CA LEU A 62 -4.01 -5.08 -10.51
C LEU A 62 -3.54 -4.75 -11.93
N ARG A 63 -3.71 -5.68 -12.86
CA ARG A 63 -3.38 -5.45 -14.27
C ARG A 63 -4.33 -4.42 -14.88
N GLY A 64 -3.77 -3.40 -15.54
CA GLY A 64 -4.52 -2.28 -16.11
C GLY A 64 -4.88 -1.19 -15.10
N PHE A 65 -4.47 -1.34 -13.85
CA PHE A 65 -4.63 -0.36 -12.77
C PHE A 65 -3.32 -0.23 -11.97
N GLU A 66 -2.21 -0.24 -12.69
CA GLU A 66 -0.88 -0.09 -12.09
C GLU A 66 -0.76 1.29 -11.44
N GLU A 67 -0.21 1.31 -10.22
CA GLU A 67 0.01 2.58 -9.52
C GLU A 67 1.00 3.47 -10.26
N THR A 68 0.70 4.77 -10.32
CA THR A 68 1.54 5.80 -10.99
C THR A 68 2.72 6.24 -10.12
N ILE A 69 3.46 5.27 -9.56
CA ILE A 69 4.63 5.49 -8.72
C ILE A 69 5.91 4.94 -9.36
N GLY A 70 7.05 5.33 -8.84
CA GLY A 70 8.35 4.84 -9.30
C GLY A 70 8.51 5.00 -10.82
N LYS A 71 8.77 3.90 -11.51
CA LYS A 71 8.93 3.87 -12.98
C LYS A 71 7.67 4.20 -13.78
N ASN A 72 6.49 4.07 -13.16
CA ASN A 72 5.21 4.35 -13.79
C ASN A 72 4.80 5.83 -13.65
N ARG A 73 5.60 6.68 -12.98
CA ARG A 73 5.30 8.11 -12.88
C ARG A 73 5.30 8.75 -14.26
N PRO A 74 4.28 9.55 -14.60
CA PRO A 74 4.29 10.34 -15.84
C PRO A 74 5.55 11.21 -15.92
N SER A 75 6.24 11.18 -17.04
CA SER A 75 7.44 11.97 -17.28
C SER A 75 7.55 12.40 -18.75
N GLY A 76 8.28 13.47 -18.99
CA GLY A 76 8.54 13.96 -20.36
C GLY A 76 7.26 14.23 -21.15
N ALA A 77 7.10 13.60 -22.30
CA ALA A 77 5.96 13.80 -23.20
C ALA A 77 4.62 13.30 -22.63
N ALA A 78 4.64 12.39 -21.66
CA ALA A 78 3.44 11.91 -20.95
C ALA A 78 2.91 12.94 -19.93
N TYR A 79 3.68 13.97 -19.61
CA TYR A 79 3.28 15.05 -18.74
C TYR A 79 2.62 16.17 -19.55
N SER A 80 1.31 16.34 -19.37
CA SER A 80 0.56 17.39 -20.07
C SER A 80 0.99 18.77 -19.55
N ARG A 81 1.51 19.60 -20.43
CA ARG A 81 1.81 21.03 -20.19
C ARG A 81 0.80 21.86 -20.95
N ASN A 82 -0.24 22.32 -20.27
CA ASN A 82 -1.15 23.31 -20.87
C ASN A 82 -0.52 24.72 -20.72
N PHE A 83 0.10 25.19 -21.79
CA PHE A 83 0.54 26.58 -21.86
C PHE A 83 -0.65 27.47 -22.25
N GLY A 84 -0.96 28.48 -21.43
CA GLY A 84 -2.06 29.42 -21.68
C GLY A 84 -3.41 29.05 -21.06
N GLY A 85 -3.49 27.99 -20.25
CA GLY A 85 -4.62 27.65 -19.42
C GLY A 85 -4.49 28.15 -17.98
N ASP A 86 -5.34 27.63 -17.10
CA ASP A 86 -5.26 27.87 -15.65
C ASP A 86 -3.87 27.50 -15.11
N ASN A 87 -3.36 28.30 -14.20
CA ASN A 87 -2.17 27.92 -13.45
C ASN A 87 -2.48 26.72 -12.52
N TRP A 88 -1.45 26.11 -11.95
CA TRP A 88 -1.63 24.92 -11.10
C TRP A 88 -2.58 25.15 -9.93
N GLU A 89 -2.52 26.33 -9.29
CA GLU A 89 -3.37 26.66 -8.14
C GLU A 89 -4.84 26.80 -8.54
N ASP A 90 -5.11 27.48 -9.65
CA ASP A 90 -6.48 27.67 -10.14
C ASP A 90 -7.08 26.34 -10.59
N ALA A 91 -6.31 25.53 -11.33
CA ALA A 91 -6.72 24.19 -11.72
C ALA A 91 -6.99 23.30 -10.49
N ARG A 92 -6.14 23.37 -9.46
CA ARG A 92 -6.32 22.64 -8.21
C ARG A 92 -7.56 23.11 -7.45
N ARG A 93 -7.79 24.42 -7.38
CA ARG A 93 -8.97 25.02 -6.73
C ARG A 93 -10.26 24.51 -7.39
N LYS A 94 -10.34 24.58 -8.71
CA LYS A 94 -11.50 24.08 -9.47
C LYS A 94 -11.71 22.58 -9.24
N ALA A 95 -10.63 21.79 -9.28
CA ALA A 95 -10.70 20.35 -9.10
C ALA A 95 -11.21 19.94 -7.72
N VAL A 96 -10.96 20.71 -6.65
CA VAL A 96 -11.42 20.35 -5.30
C VAL A 96 -12.83 20.84 -4.98
N LEU A 97 -13.38 21.80 -5.75
CA LEU A 97 -14.75 22.31 -5.56
C LEU A 97 -15.80 21.34 -6.07
N TYR A 98 -15.50 20.51 -7.04
CA TYR A 98 -16.43 19.56 -7.66
C TYR A 98 -17.75 20.21 -8.12
N GLU A 99 -17.69 21.44 -8.63
CA GLU A 99 -18.87 22.18 -9.08
C GLU A 99 -19.47 21.60 -10.38
N ASP A 100 -18.62 21.04 -11.24
CA ASP A 100 -19.00 20.57 -12.57
C ASP A 100 -19.25 19.05 -12.66
N LYS A 101 -18.88 18.30 -11.63
CA LYS A 101 -18.97 16.83 -11.63
C LYS A 101 -18.99 16.24 -10.23
N ASP A 102 -19.54 15.04 -10.10
CA ASP A 102 -19.41 14.24 -8.88
C ASP A 102 -18.09 13.44 -8.87
N PRO A 103 -17.48 13.21 -7.69
CA PRO A 103 -16.35 12.29 -7.58
C PRO A 103 -16.80 10.85 -7.85
N THR A 104 -15.91 10.03 -8.40
CA THR A 104 -16.18 8.59 -8.54
C THR A 104 -16.30 7.92 -7.17
N VAL A 105 -15.50 8.37 -6.20
CA VAL A 105 -15.53 7.87 -4.82
C VAL A 105 -15.54 9.04 -3.84
N LEU A 106 -16.51 9.04 -2.93
CA LEU A 106 -16.55 9.95 -1.79
C LEU A 106 -16.03 9.22 -0.54
N VAL A 107 -14.96 9.73 0.04
CA VAL A 107 -14.39 9.23 1.28
C VAL A 107 -14.81 10.13 2.44
N VAL A 108 -15.57 9.59 3.38
CA VAL A 108 -16.03 10.32 4.56
C VAL A 108 -15.06 10.12 5.72
N GLY A 109 -14.34 11.17 6.06
CA GLY A 109 -13.33 11.24 7.11
C GLY A 109 -11.90 11.28 6.57
N GLY A 110 -11.17 12.34 6.93
CA GLY A 110 -9.77 12.60 6.56
C GLY A 110 -8.75 12.12 7.60
N ALA A 111 -9.08 11.08 8.37
CA ALA A 111 -8.15 10.44 9.28
C ALA A 111 -7.30 9.37 8.56
N GLN A 112 -6.55 8.56 9.30
CA GLN A 112 -5.62 7.56 8.77
C GLN A 112 -6.24 6.65 7.69
N ALA A 113 -7.41 6.10 7.92
CA ALA A 113 -8.06 5.20 6.96
C ALA A 113 -8.49 5.92 5.69
N GLY A 114 -9.13 7.10 5.83
CA GLY A 114 -9.58 7.88 4.68
C GLY A 114 -8.43 8.40 3.84
N LEU A 115 -7.37 8.90 4.45
CA LEU A 115 -6.17 9.32 3.72
C LEU A 115 -5.48 8.16 3.01
N SER A 116 -5.43 6.99 3.66
CA SER A 116 -4.81 5.80 3.07
C SER A 116 -5.55 5.31 1.83
N ILE A 117 -6.88 5.20 1.91
CA ILE A 117 -7.67 4.75 0.75
C ILE A 117 -7.66 5.79 -0.37
N ALA A 118 -7.79 7.09 -0.04
CA ALA A 118 -7.76 8.15 -1.05
C ALA A 118 -6.41 8.20 -1.78
N ALA A 119 -5.30 8.04 -1.06
CA ALA A 119 -3.97 7.98 -1.67
C ALA A 119 -3.85 6.81 -2.65
N ARG A 120 -4.34 5.62 -2.27
CA ARG A 120 -4.34 4.44 -3.13
C ARG A 120 -5.21 4.62 -4.37
N LEU A 121 -6.43 5.08 -4.20
CA LEU A 121 -7.36 5.32 -5.30
C LEU A 121 -6.80 6.34 -6.30
N ASN A 122 -6.21 7.43 -5.81
CA ASN A 122 -5.59 8.43 -6.67
C ASN A 122 -4.42 7.86 -7.48
N GLN A 123 -3.60 6.97 -6.91
CA GLN A 123 -2.47 6.36 -7.62
C GLN A 123 -2.90 5.42 -8.75
N ILE A 124 -4.09 4.85 -8.69
CA ILE A 124 -4.67 4.04 -9.76
C ILE A 124 -5.66 4.83 -10.66
N GLY A 125 -5.67 6.16 -10.54
CA GLY A 125 -6.45 7.05 -11.41
C GLY A 125 -7.93 7.16 -11.08
N VAL A 126 -8.36 6.75 -9.88
CA VAL A 126 -9.76 6.90 -9.44
C VAL A 126 -9.98 8.27 -8.84
N ASP A 127 -10.88 9.05 -9.44
CA ASP A 127 -11.26 10.39 -8.97
C ASP A 127 -11.93 10.30 -7.59
N THR A 128 -11.31 10.89 -6.58
CA THR A 128 -11.68 10.70 -5.18
C THR A 128 -11.72 12.01 -4.43
N LEU A 129 -12.85 12.28 -3.77
CA LEU A 129 -13.02 13.41 -2.85
C LEU A 129 -13.02 12.91 -1.41
N VAL A 130 -12.19 13.53 -0.57
CA VAL A 130 -12.21 13.31 0.89
C VAL A 130 -12.92 14.47 1.56
N VAL A 131 -13.93 14.19 2.36
CA VAL A 131 -14.61 15.17 3.21
C VAL A 131 -14.26 14.91 4.67
N GLU A 132 -13.97 15.97 5.43
CA GLU A 132 -13.57 15.90 6.82
C GLU A 132 -14.38 16.91 7.66
N LYS A 133 -14.84 16.48 8.82
CA LYS A 133 -15.60 17.37 9.73
C LYS A 133 -14.73 18.40 10.45
N TRP A 134 -13.45 18.11 10.64
CA TRP A 134 -12.49 18.97 11.28
C TRP A 134 -11.91 20.01 10.29
N PRO A 135 -11.53 21.20 10.76
CA PRO A 135 -10.97 22.23 9.88
C PRO A 135 -9.69 21.83 9.14
N ARG A 136 -8.92 20.92 9.70
CA ARG A 136 -7.62 20.50 9.15
C ARG A 136 -7.45 18.98 9.18
N ILE A 137 -6.79 18.47 8.17
CA ILE A 137 -6.28 17.09 8.18
C ILE A 137 -5.33 16.90 9.37
N GLY A 138 -5.52 15.82 10.11
CA GLY A 138 -4.75 15.49 11.31
C GLY A 138 -5.34 16.01 12.62
N ASP A 139 -6.41 16.82 12.61
CA ASP A 139 -7.05 17.27 13.84
C ASP A 139 -7.65 16.10 14.63
N SER A 140 -8.03 15.01 13.97
CA SER A 140 -8.41 13.76 14.65
C SER A 140 -7.34 13.23 15.61
N TRP A 141 -6.07 13.57 15.38
CA TRP A 141 -4.96 13.24 16.27
C TRP A 141 -4.66 14.36 17.28
N ARG A 142 -4.71 15.61 16.86
CA ARG A 142 -4.41 16.76 17.71
C ARG A 142 -5.41 16.95 18.82
N GLU A 143 -6.68 16.65 18.54
CA GLU A 143 -7.81 16.85 19.46
C GLU A 143 -8.14 15.61 20.31
N ARG A 144 -7.29 14.56 20.29
CA ARG A 144 -7.57 13.35 21.07
C ARG A 144 -7.33 13.53 22.55
N TYR A 145 -6.08 13.49 22.97
CA TYR A 145 -5.66 13.64 24.37
C TYR A 145 -4.16 13.97 24.44
N HIS A 146 -3.76 14.69 25.49
CA HIS A 146 -2.42 15.26 25.60
C HIS A 146 -1.28 14.24 25.58
N SER A 147 -1.48 13.09 26.18
CA SER A 147 -0.46 12.03 26.29
C SER A 147 -0.47 11.05 25.13
N LEU A 148 -1.10 11.41 24.00
CA LEU A 148 -1.15 10.51 22.84
C LEU A 148 0.26 10.24 22.31
N ALA A 149 0.63 8.95 22.31
CA ALA A 149 1.86 8.44 21.73
C ALA A 149 1.59 7.19 20.89
N LEU A 150 2.40 6.96 19.90
CA LEU A 150 2.37 5.72 19.13
C LEU A 150 3.02 4.60 19.95
N HIS A 151 2.32 3.48 20.08
CA HIS A 151 2.80 2.34 20.86
C HIS A 151 3.69 1.41 20.05
N ASN A 152 3.58 1.45 18.74
CA ASN A 152 4.34 0.60 17.84
C ASN A 152 5.58 1.31 17.32
N SER A 153 6.54 0.51 16.85
CA SER A 153 7.70 1.01 16.14
C SER A 153 7.29 1.86 14.92
N ILE A 154 8.10 2.87 14.61
CA ILE A 154 7.92 3.72 13.41
C ILE A 154 7.85 2.91 12.12
N HIS A 155 8.49 1.74 12.07
CA HIS A 155 8.50 0.87 10.89
C HIS A 155 7.14 0.29 10.51
N VAL A 156 6.17 0.25 11.44
CA VAL A 156 4.82 -0.27 11.20
C VAL A 156 3.72 0.79 11.22
N ASN A 157 4.07 2.04 11.49
CA ASN A 157 3.13 3.16 11.61
C ASN A 157 3.11 4.09 10.38
N ASN A 158 3.47 3.57 9.23
CA ASN A 158 3.51 4.35 8.00
C ASN A 158 2.13 4.51 7.37
N LEU A 159 1.90 5.67 6.75
CA LEU A 159 0.83 5.83 5.77
C LEU A 159 1.32 5.31 4.39
N PRO A 160 0.40 4.89 3.51
CA PRO A 160 0.77 4.55 2.14
C PRO A 160 1.57 5.66 1.47
N TYR A 161 2.66 5.30 0.79
CA TYR A 161 3.59 6.20 0.09
C TYR A 161 4.31 7.23 0.98
N MET A 162 4.18 7.13 2.29
CA MET A 162 4.66 8.12 3.24
C MET A 162 5.34 7.45 4.45
N PRO A 163 6.49 6.80 4.21
CA PRO A 163 7.25 6.20 5.31
C PRO A 163 7.77 7.30 6.24
N PHE A 164 7.90 6.98 7.51
CA PHE A 164 8.64 7.86 8.42
C PHE A 164 10.10 7.95 7.97
N PRO A 165 10.72 9.13 8.07
CA PRO A 165 12.13 9.26 7.75
C PRO A 165 12.95 8.39 8.72
N PRO A 166 14.05 7.79 8.23
CA PRO A 166 15.00 7.12 9.11
C PRO A 166 15.58 8.16 10.08
N THR A 167 15.54 7.84 11.37
CA THR A 167 16.15 8.66 12.44
C THR A 167 17.61 8.30 12.60
#